data_354bccf500597a924c3a017ff7b0e3f3
#
_entry.id   354bccf500597a924c3a017ff7b0e3f3
#
_cell.length_a   1.000
_cell.length_b   1.000
_cell.length_c   1.000
_cell.angle_alpha   90.00
_cell.angle_beta   90.00
_cell.angle_gamma   90.00
#
_symmetry.space_group_name_H-M   'P 1'
#
loop_
_entity.id
_entity.type
_entity.pdbx_description
1 polymer ?
#
loop_
_entity_poly.entity_id
_entity_poly.type
_entity_poly.pdbx_seq_one_letter_code
_entity_poly.pdbx_strand_id
1 'polypeptide(L)'
;MQTAARKEMETLELFHMNKGSGETSYAMNSSVQNTIISCAEALRKKAIVQILCTSWPEKMGIADMGCSSGPNALRVISEIVDGVYATTRLLERPPPELVVHLNDLFANDFNNVFASLPSFYRKQRQEKGTGFGSCFVSADICFDRLLLLLGCKVPGGLEDGSGRALNKGKIYISKSSPECVLDAYSQQFKNDFSSFIACRSHEMVTGGRMVLSFMGRTTIDPTSDHSCYQWELLARSLMSMVSQGLLEEEKVDCFDAPYYAPCMEEVKKVIEMEGSFIVEEHDAYEIEPDGGMELQSDSRGERVSRTARAVLESMLESHFGPHIMDELFRRFGQHVEEHLSNNDTKSINLVVSLVKL
;
A
#
# COMPACT_ATOMS: atom_id res chain seq x y z
N MET A 1 -24.51 4.73 16.87
CA MET A 1 -23.30 5.51 16.56
C MET A 1 -22.05 5.10 17.35
N GLN A 2 -22.09 5.02 18.69
CA GLN A 2 -20.91 4.61 19.49
C GLN A 2 -20.38 3.20 19.21
N THR A 3 -21.25 2.24 18.88
CA THR A 3 -20.84 0.84 18.56
C THR A 3 -20.17 0.71 17.19
N ALA A 4 -20.61 1.47 16.20
CA ALA A 4 -19.99 1.45 14.85
C ALA A 4 -18.60 2.10 14.87
N ALA A 5 -18.45 3.27 15.50
CA ALA A 5 -17.16 3.95 15.65
C ALA A 5 -16.13 3.12 16.45
N ARG A 6 -16.60 2.38 17.49
CA ARG A 6 -15.73 1.48 18.26
C ARG A 6 -15.28 0.28 17.42
N LYS A 7 -16.17 -0.32 16.63
CA LYS A 7 -15.83 -1.44 15.73
C LYS A 7 -14.89 -0.99 14.60
N GLU A 8 -15.07 0.22 14.10
CA GLU A 8 -14.19 0.82 13.09
C GLU A 8 -12.78 1.12 13.65
N MET A 9 -12.69 1.61 14.91
CA MET A 9 -11.42 1.83 15.61
C MET A 9 -10.70 0.52 15.93
N GLU A 10 -11.41 -0.51 16.39
CA GLU A 10 -10.87 -1.86 16.61
C GLU A 10 -10.32 -2.47 15.30
N THR A 11 -10.98 -2.20 14.16
CA THR A 11 -10.52 -2.67 12.84
C THR A 11 -9.21 -1.97 12.42
N LEU A 12 -9.08 -0.67 12.64
CA LEU A 12 -7.87 0.09 12.29
C LEU A 12 -6.64 -0.34 13.13
N GLU A 13 -6.84 -0.81 14.36
CA GLU A 13 -5.76 -1.38 15.18
C GLU A 13 -5.14 -2.65 14.56
N LEU A 14 -5.88 -3.36 13.72
CA LEU A 14 -5.49 -4.64 13.14
C LEU A 14 -4.66 -4.51 11.85
N PHE A 15 -4.63 -3.35 11.22
CA PHE A 15 -3.97 -3.16 9.90
C PHE A 15 -2.53 -2.65 9.97
N HIS A 16 -1.89 -2.71 11.14
CA HIS A 16 -0.47 -2.32 11.20
C HIS A 16 0.44 -3.41 10.62
N MET A 17 1.51 -2.98 9.95
CA MET A 17 2.59 -3.85 9.53
C MET A 17 3.36 -4.41 10.73
N ASN A 18 4.01 -5.57 10.58
CA ASN A 18 4.84 -6.14 11.63
C ASN A 18 5.95 -5.17 12.05
N LYS A 19 5.96 -4.82 13.34
CA LYS A 19 6.85 -3.80 13.93
C LYS A 19 8.27 -4.32 14.18
N GLY A 20 9.16 -3.36 14.52
CA GLY A 20 10.52 -3.66 14.96
C GLY A 20 11.49 -3.97 13.82
N SER A 21 12.59 -4.69 14.16
CA SER A 21 13.68 -5.04 13.24
C SER A 21 13.97 -6.55 13.22
N GLY A 22 13.05 -7.39 13.70
CA GLY A 22 13.17 -8.85 13.67
C GLY A 22 12.94 -9.43 12.28
N GLU A 23 13.17 -10.73 12.12
CA GLU A 23 13.09 -11.44 10.82
C GLU A 23 11.72 -11.32 10.14
N THR A 24 10.62 -11.23 10.90
CA THR A 24 9.26 -11.07 10.36
C THR A 24 8.82 -9.62 10.24
N SER A 25 9.67 -8.63 10.62
CA SER A 25 9.32 -7.22 10.57
C SER A 25 9.18 -6.70 9.13
N TYR A 26 8.31 -5.72 8.94
CA TYR A 26 8.17 -5.01 7.67
C TYR A 26 9.51 -4.34 7.24
N ALA A 27 10.25 -3.79 8.18
CA ALA A 27 11.53 -3.14 7.91
C ALA A 27 12.54 -4.08 7.21
N MET A 28 12.50 -5.39 7.51
CA MET A 28 13.39 -6.40 6.91
C MET A 28 12.78 -7.06 5.66
N ASN A 29 11.47 -6.95 5.43
CA ASN A 29 10.74 -7.68 4.38
C ASN A 29 9.98 -6.75 3.42
N SER A 30 10.48 -5.57 3.13
CA SER A 30 9.85 -4.56 2.27
C SER A 30 10.56 -4.35 0.93
N SER A 31 11.21 -5.38 0.38
CA SER A 31 11.90 -5.32 -0.91
C SER A 31 10.94 -5.06 -2.09
N VAL A 32 9.78 -5.69 -2.09
CA VAL A 32 8.72 -5.46 -3.08
C VAL A 32 8.27 -4.01 -3.03
N GLN A 33 8.00 -3.48 -1.83
CA GLN A 33 7.62 -2.08 -1.65
C GLN A 33 8.71 -1.11 -2.10
N ASN A 34 9.96 -1.48 -1.89
CA ASN A 34 11.11 -0.71 -2.38
C ASN A 34 11.15 -0.64 -3.91
N THR A 35 10.83 -1.73 -4.61
CA THR A 35 10.69 -1.76 -6.07
C THR A 35 9.52 -0.90 -6.52
N ILE A 36 8.36 -1.01 -5.87
CA ILE A 36 7.16 -0.18 -6.12
C ILE A 36 7.48 1.32 -5.99
N ILE A 37 8.18 1.71 -4.92
CA ILE A 37 8.62 3.09 -4.70
C ILE A 37 9.50 3.56 -5.86
N SER A 38 10.41 2.72 -6.35
CA SER A 38 11.28 3.05 -7.49
C SER A 38 10.51 3.25 -8.78
N CYS A 39 9.43 2.50 -9.04
CA CYS A 39 8.58 2.68 -10.21
C CYS A 39 7.95 4.09 -10.26
N ALA A 40 7.59 4.66 -9.12
CA ALA A 40 7.01 6.00 -9.04
C ALA A 40 8.05 7.16 -9.08
N GLU A 41 9.35 6.85 -9.06
CA GLU A 41 10.42 7.86 -8.95
C GLU A 41 10.39 8.91 -10.08
N ALA A 42 10.20 8.47 -11.33
CA ALA A 42 10.16 9.36 -12.48
C ALA A 42 9.01 10.37 -12.38
N LEU A 43 7.82 9.92 -12.01
CA LEU A 43 6.65 10.80 -11.84
C LEU A 43 6.81 11.73 -10.65
N ARG A 44 7.40 11.27 -9.53
CA ARG A 44 7.73 12.13 -8.38
C ARG A 44 8.72 13.24 -8.77
N LYS A 45 9.81 12.92 -9.48
CA LYS A 45 10.77 13.91 -9.96
C LYS A 45 10.11 14.94 -10.89
N LYS A 46 9.26 14.48 -11.81
CA LYS A 46 8.52 15.37 -12.70
C LYS A 46 7.59 16.30 -11.93
N ALA A 47 6.84 15.79 -10.97
CA ALA A 47 5.96 16.57 -10.12
C ALA A 47 6.72 17.69 -9.37
N ILE A 48 7.91 17.39 -8.81
CA ILE A 48 8.77 18.36 -8.15
C ILE A 48 9.18 19.49 -9.12
N VAL A 49 9.70 19.11 -10.30
CA VAL A 49 10.10 20.09 -11.33
C VAL A 49 8.92 20.98 -11.71
N GLN A 50 7.76 20.41 -11.93
CA GLN A 50 6.56 21.15 -12.33
C GLN A 50 6.13 22.14 -11.24
N ILE A 51 6.10 21.75 -9.95
CA ILE A 51 5.79 22.67 -8.84
C ILE A 51 6.79 23.83 -8.83
N LEU A 52 8.08 23.55 -8.89
CA LEU A 52 9.13 24.56 -8.81
C LEU A 52 9.17 25.49 -10.04
N CYS A 53 8.77 25.01 -11.21
CA CYS A 53 8.67 25.83 -12.41
C CYS A 53 7.41 26.70 -12.48
N THR A 54 6.31 26.26 -11.84
CA THR A 54 5.01 26.96 -11.96
C THR A 54 4.72 27.91 -10.80
N SER A 55 5.02 27.53 -9.56
CA SER A 55 4.59 28.28 -8.38
C SER A 55 5.74 28.85 -7.53
N TRP A 56 6.93 28.27 -7.59
CA TRP A 56 8.09 28.61 -6.76
C TRP A 56 7.74 28.97 -5.31
N PRO A 57 7.30 28.06 -4.49
CA PRO A 57 6.85 28.34 -3.13
C PRO A 57 8.05 28.69 -2.22
N GLU A 58 7.88 29.64 -1.28
CA GLU A 58 8.85 29.85 -0.20
C GLU A 58 8.91 28.65 0.76
N LYS A 59 7.76 27.98 0.94
CA LYS A 59 7.59 26.80 1.77
C LYS A 59 6.85 25.70 0.99
N MET A 60 7.42 24.51 0.96
CA MET A 60 6.87 23.35 0.26
C MET A 60 6.45 22.28 1.28
N GLY A 61 5.15 22.04 1.39
CA GLY A 61 4.57 20.93 2.14
C GLY A 61 4.66 19.62 1.34
N ILE A 62 5.08 18.56 2.00
CA ILE A 62 5.21 17.22 1.43
C ILE A 62 4.52 16.25 2.40
N ALA A 63 3.59 15.43 1.92
CA ALA A 63 2.98 14.38 2.72
C ALA A 63 3.28 13.01 2.12
N ASP A 64 3.78 12.09 2.95
CA ASP A 64 3.93 10.67 2.64
C ASP A 64 2.81 9.90 3.36
N MET A 65 1.83 9.45 2.58
CA MET A 65 0.61 8.82 3.06
C MET A 65 0.78 7.30 3.03
N GLY A 66 0.97 6.70 4.21
CA GLY A 66 1.32 5.28 4.35
C GLY A 66 2.82 5.04 4.41
N CYS A 67 3.53 5.89 5.16
CA CYS A 67 4.99 5.87 5.23
C CYS A 67 5.56 4.59 5.87
N SER A 68 4.79 3.85 6.64
CA SER A 68 5.22 2.72 7.48
C SER A 68 6.35 3.09 8.45
N SER A 69 7.00 2.09 9.03
CA SER A 69 8.07 2.26 10.04
C SER A 69 9.48 1.94 9.53
N GLY A 70 9.59 1.55 8.25
CA GLY A 70 10.85 1.09 7.68
C GLY A 70 11.73 2.19 7.08
N PRO A 71 12.89 1.82 6.52
CA PRO A 71 13.83 2.76 5.92
C PRO A 71 13.29 3.42 4.64
N ASN A 72 12.24 2.87 4.05
CA ASN A 72 11.65 3.34 2.79
C ASN A 72 11.08 4.74 2.91
N ALA A 73 10.46 5.11 4.05
CA ALA A 73 9.93 6.45 4.28
C ALA A 73 11.00 7.54 4.10
N LEU A 74 12.11 7.43 4.81
CA LEU A 74 13.19 8.41 4.71
C LEU A 74 13.94 8.35 3.37
N ARG A 75 13.90 7.20 2.67
CA ARG A 75 14.41 7.10 1.30
C ARG A 75 13.58 7.97 0.35
N VAL A 76 12.26 7.85 0.36
CA VAL A 76 11.36 8.69 -0.47
C VAL A 76 11.61 10.17 -0.19
N ILE A 77 11.69 10.57 1.08
CA ILE A 77 11.99 11.95 1.44
C ILE A 77 13.36 12.39 0.96
N SER A 78 14.39 11.53 1.05
CA SER A 78 15.72 11.82 0.51
C SER A 78 15.67 12.08 -1.00
N GLU A 79 14.96 11.24 -1.76
CA GLU A 79 14.78 11.40 -3.21
C GLU A 79 14.07 12.73 -3.55
N ILE A 80 13.04 13.10 -2.77
CA ILE A 80 12.34 14.39 -2.95
C ILE A 80 13.27 15.55 -2.67
N VAL A 81 14.00 15.54 -1.55
CA VAL A 81 15.01 16.56 -1.22
C VAL A 81 16.04 16.69 -2.33
N ASP A 82 16.56 15.56 -2.84
CA ASP A 82 17.52 15.55 -3.95
C ASP A 82 16.94 16.19 -5.20
N GLY A 83 15.69 15.86 -5.54
CA GLY A 83 14.99 16.44 -6.68
C GLY A 83 14.78 17.96 -6.55
N VAL A 84 14.38 18.43 -5.36
CA VAL A 84 14.21 19.86 -5.07
C VAL A 84 15.54 20.57 -5.22
N TYR A 85 16.61 20.11 -4.57
CA TYR A 85 17.93 20.77 -4.63
C TYR A 85 18.56 20.72 -6.03
N ALA A 86 18.38 19.64 -6.77
CA ALA A 86 18.83 19.55 -8.16
C ALA A 86 18.11 20.58 -9.05
N THR A 87 16.79 20.67 -8.93
CA THR A 87 15.97 21.60 -9.71
C THR A 87 16.26 23.06 -9.36
N THR A 88 16.36 23.40 -8.07
CA THR A 88 16.63 24.78 -7.63
C THR A 88 18.01 25.23 -8.06
N ARG A 89 19.01 24.32 -8.07
CA ARG A 89 20.36 24.62 -8.57
C ARG A 89 20.36 24.91 -10.08
N LEU A 90 19.61 24.10 -10.87
CA LEU A 90 19.46 24.31 -12.31
C LEU A 90 18.76 25.63 -12.65
N LEU A 91 17.82 26.07 -11.81
CA LEU A 91 17.08 27.32 -11.99
C LEU A 91 17.75 28.51 -11.31
N GLU A 92 18.94 28.32 -10.72
CA GLU A 92 19.70 29.35 -10.01
C GLU A 92 18.87 30.11 -8.94
N ARG A 93 18.03 29.37 -8.21
CA ARG A 93 17.15 29.91 -7.17
C ARG A 93 17.37 29.23 -5.83
N PRO A 94 17.10 29.90 -4.70
CA PRO A 94 17.21 29.25 -3.39
C PRO A 94 16.16 28.15 -3.22
N PRO A 95 16.49 27.04 -2.52
CA PRO A 95 15.52 26.00 -2.24
C PRO A 95 14.45 26.51 -1.26
N PRO A 96 13.20 26.03 -1.39
CA PRO A 96 12.14 26.30 -0.43
C PRO A 96 12.43 25.67 0.94
N GLU A 97 11.79 26.19 1.98
CA GLU A 97 11.68 25.48 3.25
C GLU A 97 10.82 24.21 3.03
N LEU A 98 11.33 23.05 3.44
CA LEU A 98 10.61 21.80 3.31
C LEU A 98 9.92 21.41 4.62
N VAL A 99 8.63 21.13 4.56
CA VAL A 99 7.85 20.62 5.67
C VAL A 99 7.30 19.25 5.27
N VAL A 100 7.76 18.21 5.94
CA VAL A 100 7.44 16.82 5.63
C VAL A 100 6.50 16.26 6.69
N HIS A 101 5.39 15.73 6.25
CA HIS A 101 4.40 15.03 7.06
C HIS A 101 4.44 13.55 6.72
N LEU A 102 4.91 12.73 7.66
CA LEU A 102 4.86 11.28 7.55
C LEU A 102 3.55 10.81 8.18
N ASN A 103 2.65 10.29 7.35
CA ASN A 103 1.33 9.90 7.78
C ASN A 103 1.17 8.37 7.71
N ASP A 104 0.61 7.78 8.77
CA ASP A 104 0.27 6.36 8.84
C ASP A 104 -0.80 6.12 9.90
N LEU A 105 -1.21 4.86 10.08
CA LEU A 105 -2.10 4.44 11.15
C LEU A 105 -1.48 4.73 12.52
N PHE A 106 -2.32 4.99 13.53
CA PHE A 106 -1.86 5.30 14.89
C PHE A 106 -1.04 4.17 15.54
N ALA A 107 -1.22 2.92 15.10
CA ALA A 107 -0.43 1.78 15.54
C ALA A 107 0.95 1.68 14.87
N ASN A 108 1.30 2.56 13.92
CA ASN A 108 2.61 2.55 13.27
C ASN A 108 3.74 2.86 14.27
N ASP A 109 4.91 2.26 14.05
CA ASP A 109 6.11 2.50 14.87
C ASP A 109 6.87 3.76 14.41
N PHE A 110 6.29 4.93 14.67
CA PHE A 110 6.95 6.21 14.38
C PHE A 110 8.24 6.43 15.19
N ASN A 111 8.42 5.77 16.34
CA ASN A 111 9.64 5.87 17.12
C ASN A 111 10.85 5.35 16.34
N ASN A 112 10.68 4.26 15.57
CA ASN A 112 11.74 3.74 14.72
C ASN A 112 12.13 4.73 13.61
N VAL A 113 11.14 5.40 13.01
CA VAL A 113 11.38 6.45 12.01
C VAL A 113 12.13 7.62 12.64
N PHE A 114 11.65 8.14 13.79
CA PHE A 114 12.29 9.27 14.47
C PHE A 114 13.70 8.96 14.97
N ALA A 115 13.98 7.73 15.42
CA ALA A 115 15.32 7.31 15.79
C ALA A 115 16.32 7.38 14.61
N SER A 116 15.82 7.30 13.37
CA SER A 116 16.62 7.37 12.15
C SER A 116 16.87 8.81 11.66
N LEU A 117 16.10 9.81 12.11
CA LEU A 117 16.23 11.20 11.64
C LEU A 117 17.61 11.84 11.86
N PRO A 118 18.31 11.64 13.01
CA PRO A 118 19.64 12.23 13.18
C PRO A 118 20.63 11.80 12.10
N SER A 119 20.60 10.53 11.68
CA SER A 119 21.45 10.02 10.61
C SER A 119 21.03 10.55 9.24
N PHE A 120 19.73 10.64 8.98
CA PHE A 120 19.16 11.27 7.79
C PHE A 120 19.63 12.72 7.64
N TYR A 121 19.45 13.57 8.66
CA TYR A 121 19.87 14.96 8.61
C TYR A 121 21.38 15.11 8.46
N ARG A 122 22.18 14.25 9.08
CA ARG A 122 23.63 14.26 8.93
C ARG A 122 24.03 13.98 7.48
N LYS A 123 23.42 12.96 6.86
CA LYS A 123 23.65 12.61 5.46
C LYS A 123 23.28 13.77 4.54
N GLN A 124 22.09 14.35 4.69
CA GLN A 124 21.64 15.46 3.86
C GLN A 124 22.57 16.69 3.97
N ARG A 125 23.04 17.02 5.17
CA ARG A 125 24.01 18.10 5.39
C ARG A 125 25.35 17.82 4.75
N GLN A 126 25.83 16.59 4.78
CA GLN A 126 27.07 16.20 4.12
C GLN A 126 26.98 16.33 2.59
N GLU A 127 25.86 15.94 2.00
CA GLU A 127 25.64 15.93 0.55
C GLU A 127 25.29 17.32 -0.01
N LYS A 128 24.51 18.12 0.72
CA LYS A 128 24.04 19.45 0.29
C LYS A 128 24.90 20.62 0.82
N GLY A 129 25.77 20.37 1.78
CA GLY A 129 26.63 21.37 2.41
C GLY A 129 25.82 22.42 3.20
N THR A 130 26.35 23.64 3.24
CA THR A 130 25.67 24.79 3.90
C THR A 130 24.38 25.19 3.22
N GLY A 131 24.11 24.70 2.00
CA GLY A 131 22.87 24.94 1.27
C GLY A 131 21.68 24.09 1.76
N PHE A 132 21.89 23.10 2.64
CA PHE A 132 20.80 22.36 3.24
C PHE A 132 20.09 23.23 4.28
N GLY A 133 18.95 23.79 3.87
CA GLY A 133 18.11 24.65 4.67
C GLY A 133 17.22 23.91 5.66
N SER A 134 16.11 24.53 6.00
CA SER A 134 15.14 23.94 6.92
C SER A 134 14.37 22.79 6.25
N CYS A 135 14.47 21.61 6.84
CA CYS A 135 13.63 20.45 6.51
C CYS A 135 13.07 19.91 7.83
N PHE A 136 11.77 20.12 8.05
CA PHE A 136 11.08 19.67 9.25
C PHE A 136 10.31 18.41 8.93
N VAL A 137 10.50 17.36 9.74
CA VAL A 137 9.77 16.11 9.62
C VAL A 137 8.87 15.94 10.83
N SER A 138 7.59 15.81 10.61
CA SER A 138 6.57 15.49 11.61
C SER A 138 5.93 14.15 11.31
N ALA A 139 5.29 13.55 12.30
CA ALA A 139 4.39 12.41 12.10
C ALA A 139 2.97 12.86 12.38
N ASP A 140 2.09 12.51 11.47
CA ASP A 140 0.67 12.77 11.58
C ASP A 140 -0.10 11.45 11.61
N ILE A 141 -1.13 11.36 12.43
CA ILE A 141 -1.97 10.17 12.56
C ILE A 141 -3.24 10.41 11.75
N CYS A 142 -3.48 9.56 10.76
CA CYS A 142 -4.72 9.58 10.00
C CYS A 142 -5.72 8.61 10.63
N PHE A 143 -6.82 9.13 11.16
CA PHE A 143 -7.83 8.30 11.81
C PHE A 143 -8.81 7.65 10.83
N ASP A 144 -8.92 8.11 9.59
CA ASP A 144 -10.10 7.76 8.80
C ASP A 144 -9.85 7.14 7.43
N ARG A 145 -8.63 7.18 6.83
CA ARG A 145 -8.58 6.96 5.38
C ARG A 145 -7.30 6.37 4.78
N LEU A 146 -6.43 5.78 5.60
CA LEU A 146 -5.21 5.12 5.12
C LEU A 146 -5.40 3.66 4.69
N LEU A 147 -6.62 3.15 4.72
CA LEU A 147 -6.99 1.82 4.21
C LEU A 147 -6.69 1.61 2.71
N LEU A 148 -6.26 2.65 2.01
CA LEU A 148 -5.87 2.57 0.60
C LEU A 148 -4.62 1.73 0.32
N LEU A 149 -3.77 1.50 1.30
CA LEU A 149 -2.60 0.61 1.11
C LEU A 149 -3.01 -0.85 0.90
N LEU A 150 -4.14 -1.28 1.48
CA LEU A 150 -4.74 -2.59 1.25
C LEU A 150 -5.96 -2.54 0.29
N GLY A 151 -6.34 -1.34 -0.18
CA GLY A 151 -7.33 -1.17 -1.25
C GLY A 151 -8.69 -0.69 -0.80
N CYS A 152 -9.33 -1.22 0.22
CA CYS A 152 -10.69 -0.82 0.64
C CYS A 152 -11.09 -1.42 1.99
N LYS A 153 -12.23 -0.98 2.52
CA LYS A 153 -12.92 -1.68 3.61
C LYS A 153 -13.50 -3.01 3.11
N VAL A 154 -13.75 -3.93 4.02
CA VAL A 154 -14.53 -5.14 3.69
C VAL A 154 -15.90 -4.70 3.17
N PRO A 155 -16.30 -5.11 1.97
CA PRO A 155 -17.59 -4.70 1.41
C PRO A 155 -18.75 -5.33 2.18
N GLY A 156 -19.90 -4.63 2.21
CA GLY A 156 -21.15 -5.20 2.66
C GLY A 156 -21.78 -6.09 1.58
N GLY A 157 -22.66 -7.02 2.00
CA GLY A 157 -23.41 -7.87 1.05
C GLY A 157 -22.67 -9.12 0.57
N LEU A 158 -21.64 -9.56 1.33
CA LEU A 158 -20.92 -10.81 1.08
C LEU A 158 -21.61 -12.05 1.70
N GLU A 159 -22.76 -11.84 2.35
CA GLU A 159 -23.60 -12.89 2.94
C GLU A 159 -24.96 -12.93 2.26
N ASP A 160 -25.58 -14.12 2.22
CA ASP A 160 -26.97 -14.28 1.80
C ASP A 160 -27.96 -13.80 2.88
N GLY A 161 -29.27 -13.77 2.56
CA GLY A 161 -30.31 -13.35 3.49
C GLY A 161 -30.44 -14.20 4.78
N SER A 162 -29.68 -15.31 4.89
CA SER A 162 -29.59 -16.17 6.08
C SER A 162 -28.25 -15.99 6.84
N GLY A 163 -27.39 -15.06 6.42
CA GLY A 163 -26.08 -14.81 7.04
C GLY A 163 -25.01 -15.84 6.63
N ARG A 164 -25.19 -16.54 5.50
CA ARG A 164 -24.18 -17.46 4.99
C ARG A 164 -23.30 -16.78 3.95
N ALA A 165 -22.00 -17.02 4.04
CA ALA A 165 -21.02 -16.49 3.09
C ALA A 165 -21.36 -16.90 1.64
N LEU A 166 -21.31 -15.92 0.74
CA LEU A 166 -21.52 -16.12 -0.71
C LEU A 166 -20.23 -16.61 -1.39
N ASN A 167 -19.06 -16.32 -0.80
CA ASN A 167 -17.73 -16.57 -1.36
C ASN A 167 -17.00 -17.73 -0.66
N LYS A 168 -17.70 -18.84 -0.38
CA LYS A 168 -17.22 -19.96 0.44
C LYS A 168 -15.86 -20.51 0.03
N GLY A 169 -15.02 -20.77 1.03
CA GLY A 169 -13.67 -21.28 0.85
C GLY A 169 -12.70 -20.28 0.19
N LYS A 170 -13.12 -19.02 0.06
CA LYS A 170 -12.33 -17.91 -0.50
C LYS A 170 -12.27 -16.78 0.51
N ILE A 171 -11.18 -16.05 0.49
CA ILE A 171 -10.94 -14.89 1.38
C ILE A 171 -10.89 -13.56 0.61
N TYR A 172 -11.02 -13.60 -0.69
CA TYR A 172 -11.02 -12.46 -1.62
C TYR A 172 -11.68 -12.90 -2.94
N ILE A 173 -11.78 -11.96 -3.90
CA ILE A 173 -12.17 -12.24 -5.28
C ILE A 173 -11.34 -13.40 -5.84
N SER A 174 -11.99 -14.32 -6.51
CA SER A 174 -11.40 -15.46 -7.21
C SER A 174 -12.12 -15.71 -8.53
N LYS A 175 -11.54 -16.57 -9.37
CA LYS A 175 -12.16 -17.01 -10.65
C LYS A 175 -13.54 -17.66 -10.47
N SER A 176 -13.85 -18.17 -9.28
CA SER A 176 -15.14 -18.83 -8.96
C SER A 176 -16.06 -17.96 -8.11
N SER A 177 -15.69 -16.71 -7.80
CA SER A 177 -16.54 -15.81 -7.02
C SER A 177 -17.80 -15.43 -7.81
N PRO A 178 -18.97 -15.36 -7.16
CA PRO A 178 -20.20 -14.86 -7.77
C PRO A 178 -20.08 -13.39 -8.19
N GLU A 179 -20.81 -12.98 -9.24
CA GLU A 179 -20.81 -11.61 -9.75
C GLU A 179 -21.17 -10.57 -8.66
N CYS A 180 -22.12 -10.90 -7.78
CA CYS A 180 -22.48 -10.03 -6.67
C CYS A 180 -21.32 -9.74 -5.70
N VAL A 181 -20.38 -10.67 -5.53
CA VAL A 181 -19.14 -10.46 -4.74
C VAL A 181 -18.21 -9.53 -5.48
N LEU A 182 -18.02 -9.70 -6.80
CA LEU A 182 -17.20 -8.82 -7.62
C LEU A 182 -17.72 -7.38 -7.59
N ASP A 183 -19.03 -7.23 -7.74
CA ASP A 183 -19.71 -5.92 -7.68
C ASP A 183 -19.58 -5.26 -6.30
N ALA A 184 -19.73 -6.02 -5.22
CA ALA A 184 -19.58 -5.52 -3.86
C ALA A 184 -18.18 -4.94 -3.61
N TYR A 185 -17.13 -5.65 -3.99
CA TYR A 185 -15.75 -5.18 -3.89
C TYR A 185 -15.47 -3.95 -4.78
N SER A 186 -15.93 -3.97 -6.04
CA SER A 186 -15.78 -2.84 -6.95
C SER A 186 -16.48 -1.59 -6.44
N GLN A 187 -17.70 -1.72 -5.91
CA GLN A 187 -18.44 -0.60 -5.36
C GLN A 187 -17.81 -0.05 -4.08
N GLN A 188 -17.30 -0.94 -3.20
CA GLN A 188 -16.60 -0.52 -1.99
C GLN A 188 -15.34 0.27 -2.33
N PHE A 189 -14.53 -0.20 -3.29
CA PHE A 189 -13.37 0.54 -3.78
C PHE A 189 -13.75 1.94 -4.30
N LYS A 190 -14.79 2.05 -5.12
CA LYS A 190 -15.25 3.35 -5.64
C LYS A 190 -15.61 4.31 -4.51
N ASN A 191 -16.32 3.83 -3.49
CA ASN A 191 -16.73 4.63 -2.34
C ASN A 191 -15.50 5.11 -1.52
N ASP A 192 -14.59 4.20 -1.21
CA ASP A 192 -13.41 4.49 -0.39
C ASP A 192 -12.45 5.42 -1.14
N PHE A 193 -12.18 5.14 -2.42
CA PHE A 193 -11.27 5.94 -3.23
C PHE A 193 -11.84 7.33 -3.53
N SER A 194 -13.15 7.45 -3.81
CA SER A 194 -13.81 8.75 -3.95
C SER A 194 -13.69 9.58 -2.67
N SER A 195 -13.91 8.95 -1.52
CA SER A 195 -13.75 9.59 -0.21
C SER A 195 -12.31 10.05 0.04
N PHE A 196 -11.32 9.23 -0.34
CA PHE A 196 -9.90 9.59 -0.26
C PHE A 196 -9.59 10.81 -1.12
N ILE A 197 -9.96 10.79 -2.40
CA ILE A 197 -9.71 11.90 -3.32
C ILE A 197 -10.39 13.20 -2.82
N ALA A 198 -11.64 13.13 -2.36
CA ALA A 198 -12.33 14.27 -1.79
C ALA A 198 -11.60 14.89 -0.60
N CYS A 199 -11.01 14.08 0.29
CA CYS A 199 -10.23 14.59 1.40
C CYS A 199 -8.93 15.25 0.96
N ARG A 200 -8.23 14.63 0.04
CA ARG A 200 -7.01 15.24 -0.55
C ARG A 200 -7.33 16.58 -1.22
N SER A 201 -8.52 16.72 -1.79
CA SER A 201 -8.92 17.98 -2.42
C SER A 201 -9.02 19.14 -1.43
N HIS A 202 -9.35 18.89 -0.17
CA HIS A 202 -9.39 19.90 0.89
C HIS A 202 -8.04 20.22 1.51
N GLU A 203 -7.09 19.29 1.44
CA GLU A 203 -5.76 19.43 2.05
C GLU A 203 -4.73 20.03 1.10
N MET A 204 -4.94 19.88 -0.19
CA MET A 204 -4.01 20.33 -1.22
C MET A 204 -4.38 21.71 -1.78
N VAL A 205 -3.38 22.53 -1.99
CA VAL A 205 -3.53 23.81 -2.70
C VAL A 205 -3.71 23.59 -4.20
N THR A 206 -4.38 24.53 -4.87
CA THR A 206 -4.45 24.54 -6.36
C THR A 206 -3.06 24.50 -6.97
N GLY A 207 -2.88 23.65 -7.97
CA GLY A 207 -1.58 23.37 -8.60
C GLY A 207 -0.69 22.40 -7.81
N GLY A 208 -1.10 22.00 -6.60
CA GLY A 208 -0.47 20.93 -5.83
C GLY A 208 -0.52 19.60 -6.58
N ARG A 209 0.46 18.74 -6.36
CA ARG A 209 0.61 17.48 -7.08
C ARG A 209 0.56 16.29 -6.14
N MET A 210 -0.08 15.22 -6.59
CA MET A 210 -0.18 13.97 -5.86
C MET A 210 0.27 12.83 -6.78
N VAL A 211 1.20 12.02 -6.30
CA VAL A 211 1.62 10.79 -6.98
C VAL A 211 1.13 9.61 -6.14
N LEU A 212 0.22 8.83 -6.71
CA LEU A 212 -0.32 7.63 -6.09
C LEU A 212 0.34 6.40 -6.69
N SER A 213 0.65 5.42 -5.85
CA SER A 213 1.22 4.14 -6.24
C SER A 213 0.55 3.03 -5.44
N PHE A 214 -0.05 2.06 -6.10
CA PHE A 214 -0.79 0.96 -5.46
C PHE A 214 -0.86 -0.28 -6.35
N MET A 215 -1.11 -1.41 -5.71
CA MET A 215 -1.32 -2.66 -6.43
C MET A 215 -2.61 -2.60 -7.24
N GLY A 216 -2.57 -3.12 -8.46
CA GLY A 216 -3.70 -3.08 -9.36
C GLY A 216 -3.67 -4.20 -10.39
N ARG A 217 -4.38 -4.00 -11.48
CA ARG A 217 -4.45 -4.91 -12.62
C ARG A 217 -4.47 -4.17 -13.95
N THR A 218 -4.07 -4.85 -15.02
CA THR A 218 -4.09 -4.27 -16.39
C THR A 218 -5.39 -4.54 -17.13
N THR A 219 -6.23 -5.45 -16.65
CA THR A 219 -7.49 -5.86 -17.27
C THR A 219 -8.69 -5.33 -16.49
N ILE A 220 -9.84 -5.18 -17.15
CA ILE A 220 -11.12 -4.83 -16.47
C ILE A 220 -11.60 -5.98 -15.58
N ASP A 221 -11.29 -7.22 -15.94
CA ASP A 221 -11.68 -8.41 -15.19
C ASP A 221 -10.94 -8.49 -13.84
N PRO A 222 -11.66 -8.36 -12.70
CA PRO A 222 -11.05 -8.43 -11.36
C PRO A 222 -10.62 -9.84 -10.95
N THR A 223 -11.01 -10.88 -11.71
CA THR A 223 -10.64 -12.28 -11.46
C THR A 223 -9.36 -12.69 -12.17
N SER A 224 -8.66 -11.75 -12.83
CA SER A 224 -7.39 -12.02 -13.52
C SER A 224 -6.31 -12.51 -12.55
N ASP A 225 -5.42 -13.38 -13.04
CA ASP A 225 -4.36 -13.96 -12.22
C ASP A 225 -3.50 -12.90 -11.51
N HIS A 226 -3.19 -11.80 -12.19
CA HIS A 226 -2.41 -10.69 -11.62
C HIS A 226 -3.05 -10.05 -10.38
N SER A 227 -4.37 -10.13 -10.22
CA SER A 227 -5.10 -9.48 -9.12
C SER A 227 -5.45 -10.41 -7.97
N CYS A 228 -5.64 -11.71 -8.22
CA CYS A 228 -6.23 -12.61 -7.23
C CYS A 228 -5.35 -13.80 -6.83
N TYR A 229 -4.31 -14.19 -7.61
CA TYR A 229 -3.60 -15.45 -7.38
C TYR A 229 -3.01 -15.60 -5.97
N GLN A 230 -2.42 -14.53 -5.40
CA GLN A 230 -1.84 -14.61 -4.06
C GLN A 230 -2.91 -14.90 -3.00
N TRP A 231 -4.06 -14.26 -3.13
CA TRP A 231 -5.20 -14.49 -2.23
C TRP A 231 -5.81 -15.89 -2.42
N GLU A 232 -5.85 -16.39 -3.66
CA GLU A 232 -6.28 -17.78 -3.93
C GLU A 232 -5.31 -18.79 -3.31
N LEU A 233 -3.99 -18.58 -3.40
CA LEU A 233 -2.99 -19.43 -2.78
C LEU A 233 -3.05 -19.38 -1.25
N LEU A 234 -3.31 -18.20 -0.68
CA LEU A 234 -3.50 -18.05 0.76
C LEU A 234 -4.79 -18.78 1.23
N ALA A 235 -5.91 -18.60 0.50
CA ALA A 235 -7.15 -19.34 0.76
C ALA A 235 -6.94 -20.87 0.63
N ARG A 236 -6.22 -21.33 -0.40
CA ARG A 236 -5.83 -22.74 -0.55
C ARG A 236 -5.04 -23.26 0.65
N SER A 237 -4.16 -22.43 1.20
CA SER A 237 -3.37 -22.77 2.40
C SER A 237 -4.27 -22.94 3.62
N LEU A 238 -5.20 -22.01 3.86
CA LEU A 238 -6.21 -22.12 4.92
C LEU A 238 -7.10 -23.36 4.76
N MET A 239 -7.63 -23.59 3.56
CA MET A 239 -8.48 -24.76 3.29
C MET A 239 -7.73 -26.09 3.43
N SER A 240 -6.41 -26.12 3.15
CA SER A 240 -5.59 -27.31 3.43
C SER A 240 -5.46 -27.59 4.94
N MET A 241 -5.48 -26.52 5.77
CA MET A 241 -5.50 -26.65 7.22
C MET A 241 -6.87 -27.12 7.73
N VAL A 242 -7.96 -26.63 7.12
CA VAL A 242 -9.33 -27.13 7.39
C VAL A 242 -9.42 -28.63 7.12
N SER A 243 -8.92 -29.10 5.98
CA SER A 243 -8.97 -30.55 5.61
C SER A 243 -8.21 -31.44 6.59
N GLN A 244 -7.28 -30.90 7.36
CA GLN A 244 -6.51 -31.58 8.40
C GLN A 244 -7.07 -31.36 9.81
N GLY A 245 -8.18 -30.65 9.96
CA GLY A 245 -8.78 -30.35 11.26
C GLY A 245 -8.00 -29.36 12.13
N LEU A 246 -7.09 -28.60 11.55
CA LEU A 246 -6.31 -27.55 12.23
C LEU A 246 -7.08 -26.22 12.31
N LEU A 247 -8.09 -26.05 11.48
CA LEU A 247 -8.90 -24.84 11.37
C LEU A 247 -10.35 -25.22 11.04
N GLU A 248 -11.31 -24.50 11.59
CA GLU A 248 -12.74 -24.66 11.26
C GLU A 248 -13.04 -23.96 9.93
N GLU A 249 -13.79 -24.63 9.04
CA GLU A 249 -14.17 -24.11 7.72
C GLU A 249 -14.94 -22.77 7.84
N GLU A 250 -15.84 -22.69 8.82
CA GLU A 250 -16.65 -21.49 9.07
C GLU A 250 -15.78 -20.24 9.31
N LYS A 251 -14.62 -20.39 9.94
CA LYS A 251 -13.66 -19.27 10.12
C LYS A 251 -13.12 -18.77 8.80
N VAL A 252 -12.89 -19.64 7.83
CA VAL A 252 -12.43 -19.23 6.50
C VAL A 252 -13.57 -18.54 5.74
N ASP A 253 -14.77 -19.10 5.81
CA ASP A 253 -15.96 -18.57 5.16
C ASP A 253 -16.39 -17.18 5.68
N CYS A 254 -16.07 -16.87 6.95
CA CYS A 254 -16.39 -15.60 7.59
C CYS A 254 -15.28 -14.55 7.47
N PHE A 255 -14.19 -14.84 6.75
CA PHE A 255 -13.09 -13.89 6.55
C PHE A 255 -13.09 -13.36 5.12
N ASP A 256 -13.21 -12.08 4.98
CA ASP A 256 -13.09 -11.35 3.72
C ASP A 256 -11.96 -10.33 3.80
N ALA A 257 -11.01 -10.42 2.87
CA ALA A 257 -9.88 -9.50 2.84
C ALA A 257 -10.32 -8.09 2.44
N PRO A 258 -9.94 -7.04 3.18
CA PRO A 258 -10.23 -5.65 2.85
C PRO A 258 -9.25 -5.15 1.79
N TYR A 259 -9.31 -5.73 0.63
CA TYR A 259 -8.39 -5.48 -0.49
C TYR A 259 -9.16 -5.29 -1.79
N TYR A 260 -8.64 -4.48 -2.68
CA TYR A 260 -9.09 -4.39 -4.06
C TYR A 260 -7.92 -3.95 -4.95
N ALA A 261 -7.71 -4.67 -6.05
CA ALA A 261 -6.74 -4.31 -7.08
C ALA A 261 -7.49 -3.63 -8.25
N PRO A 262 -7.58 -2.29 -8.32
CA PRO A 262 -8.28 -1.62 -9.40
C PRO A 262 -7.53 -1.72 -10.73
N CYS A 263 -8.24 -1.55 -11.85
CA CYS A 263 -7.61 -1.19 -13.11
C CYS A 263 -7.54 0.34 -13.28
N MET A 264 -6.72 0.81 -14.21
CA MET A 264 -6.51 2.25 -14.41
C MET A 264 -7.80 2.98 -14.84
N GLU A 265 -8.68 2.31 -15.58
CA GLU A 265 -9.97 2.85 -16.01
C GLU A 265 -10.88 3.14 -14.81
N GLU A 266 -10.92 2.26 -13.82
CA GLU A 266 -11.69 2.47 -12.58
C GLU A 266 -11.14 3.66 -11.79
N VAL A 267 -9.82 3.73 -11.66
CA VAL A 267 -9.13 4.83 -10.95
C VAL A 267 -9.46 6.17 -11.60
N LYS A 268 -9.27 6.28 -12.92
CA LYS A 268 -9.57 7.51 -13.68
C LYS A 268 -11.03 7.92 -13.54
N LYS A 269 -11.95 6.97 -13.67
CA LYS A 269 -13.38 7.25 -13.57
C LYS A 269 -13.76 7.86 -12.22
N VAL A 270 -13.19 7.37 -11.12
CA VAL A 270 -13.45 7.94 -9.79
C VAL A 270 -12.88 9.34 -9.68
N ILE A 271 -11.65 9.59 -10.17
CA ILE A 271 -11.02 10.91 -10.14
C ILE A 271 -11.81 11.93 -10.98
N GLU A 272 -12.24 11.54 -12.19
CA GLU A 272 -13.04 12.37 -13.08
C GLU A 272 -14.41 12.71 -12.48
N MET A 273 -15.07 11.76 -11.80
CA MET A 273 -16.35 11.96 -11.16
C MET A 273 -16.26 12.88 -9.93
N GLU A 274 -15.17 12.82 -9.16
CA GLU A 274 -14.95 13.71 -8.02
C GLU A 274 -14.62 15.14 -8.49
N GLY A 275 -13.83 15.29 -9.56
CA GLY A 275 -13.67 16.51 -10.32
C GLY A 275 -12.71 17.55 -9.75
N SER A 276 -12.04 17.29 -8.62
CA SER A 276 -11.07 18.23 -8.01
C SER A 276 -9.65 18.06 -8.54
N PHE A 277 -9.38 16.99 -9.29
CA PHE A 277 -8.05 16.67 -9.81
C PHE A 277 -8.09 16.31 -11.28
N ILE A 278 -6.99 16.55 -11.97
CA ILE A 278 -6.73 16.07 -13.33
C ILE A 278 -5.65 15.00 -13.28
N VAL A 279 -5.86 13.90 -13.97
CA VAL A 279 -4.83 12.89 -14.24
C VAL A 279 -3.87 13.43 -15.30
N GLU A 280 -2.60 13.69 -14.94
CA GLU A 280 -1.59 14.15 -15.89
C GLU A 280 -0.88 12.99 -16.58
N GLU A 281 -0.44 12.03 -15.80
CA GLU A 281 0.28 10.84 -16.28
C GLU A 281 -0.10 9.62 -15.45
N HIS A 282 0.05 8.47 -16.06
CA HIS A 282 -0.10 7.19 -15.38
C HIS A 282 0.70 6.11 -16.09
N ASP A 283 1.14 5.14 -15.32
CA ASP A 283 1.83 3.95 -15.80
C ASP A 283 1.38 2.69 -15.05
N ALA A 284 1.64 1.53 -15.63
CA ALA A 284 1.47 0.24 -15.00
C ALA A 284 2.78 -0.55 -15.13
N TYR A 285 3.30 -1.01 -13.99
CA TYR A 285 4.57 -1.72 -13.93
C TYR A 285 4.35 -3.16 -13.49
N GLU A 286 5.01 -4.07 -14.19
CA GLU A 286 5.14 -5.47 -13.75
C GLU A 286 6.18 -5.57 -12.65
N ILE A 287 5.81 -6.18 -11.53
CA ILE A 287 6.66 -6.35 -10.35
C ILE A 287 6.84 -7.84 -10.10
N GLU A 288 8.10 -8.27 -9.93
CA GLU A 288 8.37 -9.62 -9.44
C GLU A 288 7.73 -9.81 -8.05
N PRO A 289 6.98 -10.90 -7.84
CA PRO A 289 6.29 -11.12 -6.56
C PRO A 289 7.21 -11.14 -5.34
N ASP A 290 8.49 -11.50 -5.54
CA ASP A 290 9.53 -11.55 -4.52
C ASP A 290 10.44 -10.32 -4.50
N GLY A 291 10.10 -9.27 -5.28
CA GLY A 291 10.88 -8.04 -5.42
C GLY A 291 12.10 -8.15 -6.31
N GLY A 292 12.31 -9.28 -6.99
CA GLY A 292 13.43 -9.49 -7.93
C GLY A 292 14.80 -9.65 -7.25
N MET A 293 14.83 -9.93 -5.95
CA MET A 293 16.09 -10.11 -5.21
C MET A 293 16.52 -11.58 -5.20
N GLU A 294 17.64 -11.87 -5.81
CA GLU A 294 18.33 -13.17 -5.66
C GLU A 294 19.09 -13.19 -4.33
N LEU A 295 18.46 -13.64 -3.27
CA LEU A 295 19.15 -14.04 -2.04
C LEU A 295 19.49 -15.53 -2.16
N GLN A 296 20.76 -15.86 -2.05
CA GLN A 296 21.34 -17.17 -2.35
C GLN A 296 20.80 -18.36 -1.52
N SER A 297 20.02 -18.12 -0.46
CA SER A 297 19.57 -19.19 0.47
C SER A 297 18.08 -19.51 0.41
N ASP A 298 17.23 -18.59 -0.03
CA ASP A 298 15.78 -18.72 0.12
C ASP A 298 15.07 -18.91 -1.22
N SER A 299 14.05 -19.75 -1.25
CA SER A 299 13.21 -19.93 -2.44
C SER A 299 12.38 -18.67 -2.72
N ARG A 300 11.86 -18.53 -3.96
CA ARG A 300 10.96 -17.42 -4.33
C ARG A 300 9.70 -17.43 -3.46
N GLY A 301 9.14 -18.63 -3.21
CA GLY A 301 7.97 -18.80 -2.37
C GLY A 301 8.20 -18.37 -0.94
N GLU A 302 9.35 -18.65 -0.35
CA GLU A 302 9.71 -18.19 1.00
C GLU A 302 9.83 -16.67 1.08
N ARG A 303 10.45 -16.02 0.08
CA ARG A 303 10.56 -14.56 0.03
C ARG A 303 9.18 -13.88 -0.07
N VAL A 304 8.32 -14.39 -0.96
CA VAL A 304 6.93 -13.89 -1.09
C VAL A 304 6.17 -14.10 0.21
N SER A 305 6.30 -15.28 0.83
CA SER A 305 5.63 -15.59 2.10
C SER A 305 6.06 -14.67 3.24
N ARG A 306 7.35 -14.34 3.35
CA ARG A 306 7.84 -13.40 4.37
C ARG A 306 7.32 -11.98 4.14
N THR A 307 7.30 -11.53 2.89
CA THR A 307 6.73 -10.21 2.55
C THR A 307 5.23 -10.17 2.88
N ALA A 308 4.48 -11.19 2.48
CA ALA A 308 3.06 -11.30 2.81
C ALA A 308 2.82 -11.37 4.33
N ARG A 309 3.64 -12.15 5.06
CA ARG A 309 3.57 -12.24 6.51
C ARG A 309 3.78 -10.88 7.18
N ALA A 310 4.81 -10.14 6.78
CA ALA A 310 5.11 -8.82 7.33
C ALA A 310 3.97 -7.81 7.15
N VAL A 311 3.13 -7.99 6.14
CA VAL A 311 1.99 -7.11 5.81
C VAL A 311 0.67 -7.59 6.39
N LEU A 312 0.41 -8.91 6.38
CA LEU A 312 -0.92 -9.48 6.62
C LEU A 312 -1.06 -10.15 7.98
N GLU A 313 0.04 -10.47 8.68
CA GLU A 313 0.00 -11.30 9.88
C GLU A 313 -0.92 -10.74 10.95
N SER A 314 -0.85 -9.44 11.27
CA SER A 314 -1.67 -8.84 12.32
C SER A 314 -3.18 -8.99 12.05
N MET A 315 -3.60 -8.83 10.80
CA MET A 315 -4.99 -9.00 10.38
C MET A 315 -5.42 -10.47 10.46
N LEU A 316 -4.59 -11.38 9.94
CA LEU A 316 -4.89 -12.82 9.93
C LEU A 316 -4.87 -13.41 11.34
N GLU A 317 -3.90 -13.01 12.16
CA GLU A 317 -3.80 -13.43 13.57
C GLU A 317 -5.02 -13.04 14.37
N SER A 318 -5.52 -11.83 14.18
CA SER A 318 -6.71 -11.34 14.88
C SER A 318 -7.96 -12.18 14.59
N HIS A 319 -8.10 -12.72 13.38
CA HIS A 319 -9.25 -13.53 12.99
C HIS A 319 -9.06 -15.01 13.24
N PHE A 320 -7.91 -15.55 12.86
CA PHE A 320 -7.63 -16.99 12.91
C PHE A 320 -6.91 -17.45 14.18
N GLY A 321 -6.27 -16.51 14.90
CA GLY A 321 -5.45 -16.77 16.08
C GLY A 321 -3.96 -16.98 15.77
N PRO A 322 -3.07 -16.69 16.76
CA PRO A 322 -1.61 -16.71 16.55
C PRO A 322 -1.05 -18.11 16.29
N HIS A 323 -1.71 -19.14 16.81
CA HIS A 323 -1.22 -20.51 16.80
C HIS A 323 -1.13 -21.16 15.41
N ILE A 324 -1.78 -20.59 14.39
CA ILE A 324 -1.75 -21.13 13.04
C ILE A 324 -0.80 -20.37 12.11
N MET A 325 -0.28 -19.21 12.51
CA MET A 325 0.44 -18.29 11.61
C MET A 325 1.69 -18.93 10.99
N ASP A 326 2.52 -19.59 11.78
CA ASP A 326 3.74 -20.22 11.26
C ASP A 326 3.43 -21.30 10.21
N GLU A 327 2.45 -22.15 10.49
CA GLU A 327 2.05 -23.22 9.56
C GLU A 327 1.36 -22.65 8.32
N LEU A 328 0.53 -21.60 8.48
CA LEU A 328 -0.13 -20.91 7.37
C LEU A 328 0.89 -20.34 6.38
N PHE A 329 1.83 -19.54 6.86
CA PHE A 329 2.81 -18.89 5.99
C PHE A 329 3.84 -19.88 5.41
N ARG A 330 4.13 -20.97 6.12
CA ARG A 330 4.91 -22.08 5.56
C ARG A 330 4.21 -22.74 4.36
N ARG A 331 2.91 -23.07 4.48
CA ARG A 331 2.11 -23.64 3.38
C ARG A 331 1.95 -22.66 2.24
N PHE A 332 1.67 -21.41 2.58
CA PHE A 332 1.55 -20.35 1.58
C PHE A 332 2.83 -20.23 0.75
N GLY A 333 4.01 -20.22 1.38
CA GLY A 333 5.29 -20.21 0.67
C GLY A 333 5.46 -21.42 -0.27
N GLN A 334 5.04 -22.61 0.15
CA GLN A 334 5.09 -23.81 -0.70
C GLN A 334 4.15 -23.71 -1.91
N HIS A 335 2.91 -23.24 -1.72
CA HIS A 335 1.97 -23.06 -2.82
C HIS A 335 2.42 -21.96 -3.79
N VAL A 336 3.03 -20.88 -3.29
CA VAL A 336 3.61 -19.84 -4.12
C VAL A 336 4.78 -20.38 -4.94
N GLU A 337 5.69 -21.14 -4.33
CA GLU A 337 6.82 -21.76 -5.04
C GLU A 337 6.34 -22.69 -6.16
N GLU A 338 5.36 -23.55 -5.88
CA GLU A 338 4.73 -24.43 -6.88
C GLU A 338 4.12 -23.60 -8.02
N HIS A 339 3.40 -22.53 -7.70
CA HIS A 339 2.75 -21.67 -8.68
C HIS A 339 3.78 -20.96 -9.59
N LEU A 340 4.78 -20.31 -8.99
CA LEU A 340 5.79 -19.55 -9.72
C LEU A 340 6.77 -20.43 -10.51
N SER A 341 6.91 -21.71 -10.15
CA SER A 341 7.68 -22.67 -10.94
C SER A 341 6.99 -23.06 -12.25
N ASN A 342 5.66 -22.92 -12.30
CA ASN A 342 4.85 -23.31 -13.46
C ASN A 342 4.25 -22.13 -14.24
N ASN A 343 4.27 -20.91 -13.66
CA ASN A 343 3.63 -19.74 -14.23
C ASN A 343 4.55 -18.51 -14.08
N ASP A 344 4.66 -17.71 -15.14
CA ASP A 344 5.33 -16.42 -15.09
C ASP A 344 4.32 -15.31 -14.66
N THR A 345 3.85 -15.39 -13.42
CA THR A 345 2.87 -14.46 -12.88
C THR A 345 3.57 -13.29 -12.22
N LYS A 346 3.32 -12.09 -12.71
CA LYS A 346 3.79 -10.82 -12.14
C LYS A 346 2.69 -10.16 -11.34
N SER A 347 3.06 -9.35 -10.36
CA SER A 347 2.16 -8.39 -9.74
C SER A 347 2.15 -7.10 -10.56
N ILE A 348 1.03 -6.38 -10.55
CA ILE A 348 0.91 -5.10 -11.26
C ILE A 348 0.89 -3.97 -10.25
N ASN A 349 1.76 -3.00 -10.43
CA ASN A 349 1.73 -1.74 -9.69
C ASN A 349 1.27 -0.61 -10.61
N LEU A 350 0.19 0.08 -10.24
CA LEU A 350 -0.30 1.26 -10.92
C LEU A 350 0.31 2.50 -10.29
N VAL A 351 0.77 3.42 -11.13
CA VAL A 351 1.26 4.75 -10.68
C VAL A 351 0.49 5.81 -11.44
N VAL A 352 -0.03 6.81 -10.71
CA VAL A 352 -0.78 7.91 -11.31
C VAL A 352 -0.35 9.24 -10.70
N SER A 353 -0.11 10.24 -11.55
CA SER A 353 0.21 11.62 -11.17
C SER A 353 -1.00 12.50 -11.41
N LEU A 354 -1.37 13.26 -10.38
CA LEU A 354 -2.54 14.14 -10.36
C LEU A 354 -2.11 15.58 -10.07
N VAL A 355 -2.85 16.52 -10.64
CA VAL A 355 -2.76 17.94 -10.28
C VAL A 355 -4.08 18.42 -9.72
N LYS A 356 -4.04 19.16 -8.61
CA LYS A 356 -5.20 19.80 -7.99
C LYS A 356 -5.65 21.02 -8.81
N LEU A 357 -6.94 21.07 -9.14
CA LEU A 357 -7.58 22.19 -9.82
C LEU A 357 -7.77 23.41 -8.95
#